data_6cbe7f4a020614f4d099175ce9c31b52
#
_entry.id   6cbe7f4a020614f4d099175ce9c31b52
#
_cell.length_a   1.000
_cell.length_b   1.000
_cell.length_c   1.000
_cell.angle_alpha   90.00
_cell.angle_beta   90.00
_cell.angle_gamma   90.00
#
_symmetry.space_group_name_H-M   'P 1'
#
loop_
_entity.id
_entity.type
_entity.pdbx_description
1 polymer ?
#
loop_
_entity_poly.entity_id
_entity_poly.type
_entity_poly.pdbx_seq_one_letter_code
_entity_poly.pdbx_strand_id
1 'polypeptide(L)'
;MIATLSAGIMGLCWGSFLNVVAVRTLKGESLWPHSRCPHCGAAIVWYDLVPVFSWLALTGCCRSCAAPISPWYPAVELITALGAIALIQTYTTVPDAIIRGFLASCCIVTFRTDGEHQLLVVPVMRAIALGGLIGGFLDPQGISAGLFNRFIGATIGFGAISTLGYLYTKIRGRIGIGEGDAELLGSLGMALGPAGIWSVFLCAPLIGTFHIIYLAITSTISSTTPVPFGAYCALIALIELVTKGALSTLLIPL
;
A
#
# COMPACT_ATOMS: atom_id res chain seq x y z
N MET A 1 4.33 -3.91 -26.75
CA MET A 1 3.61 -2.63 -26.87
C MET A 1 2.11 -2.78 -26.52
N ILE A 2 1.33 -3.65 -27.21
CA ILE A 2 -0.12 -3.82 -26.91
C ILE A 2 -0.34 -4.32 -25.47
N ALA A 3 0.38 -5.34 -25.02
CA ALA A 3 0.26 -5.88 -23.66
C ALA A 3 0.56 -4.82 -22.57
N THR A 4 1.55 -3.97 -22.78
CA THR A 4 1.91 -2.90 -21.85
C THR A 4 0.80 -1.85 -21.77
N LEU A 5 0.24 -1.47 -22.92
CA LEU A 5 -0.86 -0.51 -22.97
C LEU A 5 -2.13 -1.07 -22.31
N SER A 6 -2.50 -2.32 -22.61
CA SER A 6 -3.65 -2.96 -21.99
C SER A 6 -3.48 -3.12 -20.48
N ALA A 7 -2.28 -3.47 -19.99
CA ALA A 7 -2.01 -3.54 -18.56
C ALA A 7 -2.14 -2.17 -17.88
N GLY A 8 -1.66 -1.11 -18.52
CA GLY A 8 -1.83 0.24 -18.00
C GLY A 8 -3.30 0.65 -17.88
N ILE A 9 -4.10 0.42 -18.93
CA ILE A 9 -5.54 0.72 -18.91
C ILE A 9 -6.28 -0.11 -17.86
N MET A 10 -6.00 -1.42 -17.79
CA MET A 10 -6.58 -2.28 -16.75
C MET A 10 -6.16 -1.84 -15.36
N GLY A 11 -4.89 -1.44 -15.19
CA GLY A 11 -4.38 -0.91 -13.93
C GLY A 11 -5.08 0.39 -13.51
N LEU A 12 -5.36 1.32 -14.43
CA LEU A 12 -6.13 2.52 -14.14
C LEU A 12 -7.55 2.17 -13.62
N CYS A 13 -8.27 1.28 -14.32
CA CYS A 13 -9.61 0.84 -13.91
C CYS A 13 -9.58 0.11 -12.56
N TRP A 14 -8.59 -0.75 -12.35
CA TRP A 14 -8.40 -1.45 -11.09
C TRP A 14 -8.09 -0.47 -9.95
N GLY A 15 -7.26 0.55 -10.18
CA GLY A 15 -6.96 1.61 -9.22
C GLY A 15 -8.18 2.42 -8.80
N SER A 16 -9.06 2.72 -9.74
CA SER A 16 -10.36 3.35 -9.45
C SER A 16 -11.21 2.49 -8.50
N PHE A 17 -11.24 1.17 -8.73
CA PHE A 17 -11.88 0.23 -7.80
C PHE A 17 -11.19 0.16 -6.44
N LEU A 18 -9.85 0.16 -6.38
CA LEU A 18 -9.11 0.16 -5.11
C LEU A 18 -9.39 1.41 -4.26
N ASN A 19 -9.64 2.57 -4.88
CA ASN A 19 -10.12 3.75 -4.15
C ASN A 19 -11.46 3.50 -3.46
N VAL A 20 -12.40 2.83 -4.13
CA VAL A 20 -13.68 2.43 -3.52
C VAL A 20 -13.46 1.48 -2.36
N VAL A 21 -12.60 0.47 -2.54
CA VAL A 21 -12.24 -0.48 -1.46
C VAL A 21 -11.67 0.27 -0.26
N ALA A 22 -10.69 1.15 -0.47
CA ALA A 22 -10.04 1.90 0.60
C ALA A 22 -11.04 2.74 1.41
N VAL A 23 -11.85 3.57 0.72
CA VAL A 23 -12.79 4.49 1.38
C VAL A 23 -13.91 3.73 2.11
N ARG A 24 -14.48 2.70 1.48
CA ARG A 24 -15.63 1.98 2.05
C ARG A 24 -15.24 1.02 3.17
N THR A 25 -14.06 0.41 3.07
CA THR A 25 -13.57 -0.46 4.17
C THR A 25 -13.34 0.35 5.45
N LEU A 26 -12.85 1.58 5.36
CA LEU A 26 -12.71 2.48 6.50
C LEU A 26 -14.05 2.83 7.15
N LYS A 27 -15.11 2.98 6.34
CA LYS A 27 -16.45 3.34 6.80
C LYS A 27 -17.29 2.13 7.22
N GLY A 28 -16.80 0.90 6.99
CA GLY A 28 -17.60 -0.31 7.16
C GLY A 28 -18.77 -0.44 6.18
N GLU A 29 -18.67 0.23 5.02
CA GLU A 29 -19.72 0.24 4.01
C GLU A 29 -19.56 -0.92 3.02
N SER A 30 -20.68 -1.38 2.44
CA SER A 30 -20.67 -2.39 1.37
C SER A 30 -20.02 -1.86 0.10
N LEU A 31 -19.26 -2.72 -0.60
CA LEU A 31 -18.63 -2.39 -1.88
C LEU A 31 -19.62 -2.28 -3.04
N TRP A 32 -20.84 -2.74 -2.88
CA TRP A 32 -21.82 -2.93 -3.98
C TRP A 32 -22.64 -1.72 -4.44
N PRO A 33 -22.95 -0.66 -3.64
CA PRO A 33 -23.73 0.46 -4.16
C PRO A 33 -22.93 1.29 -5.17
N HIS A 34 -23.64 1.89 -6.15
CA HIS A 34 -23.04 2.82 -7.10
C HIS A 34 -22.31 3.98 -6.41
N SER A 35 -21.24 4.46 -7.05
CA SER A 35 -20.46 5.59 -6.54
C SER A 35 -21.31 6.85 -6.47
N ARG A 36 -21.22 7.57 -5.35
CA ARG A 36 -21.96 8.80 -5.08
C ARG A 36 -21.01 9.86 -4.55
N CYS A 37 -21.31 11.11 -4.83
CA CYS A 37 -20.59 12.23 -4.24
C CYS A 37 -20.80 12.25 -2.72
N PRO A 38 -19.74 12.29 -1.88
CA PRO A 38 -19.90 12.29 -0.43
C PRO A 38 -20.52 13.58 0.11
N HIS A 39 -20.51 14.68 -0.66
CA HIS A 39 -21.04 15.98 -0.23
C HIS A 39 -22.52 16.15 -0.60
N CYS A 40 -22.91 15.84 -1.84
CA CYS A 40 -24.29 16.10 -2.29
C CYS A 40 -25.12 14.81 -2.50
N GLY A 41 -24.53 13.62 -2.36
CA GLY A 41 -25.21 12.34 -2.56
C GLY A 41 -25.58 12.01 -4.02
N ALA A 42 -25.30 12.90 -4.98
CA ALA A 42 -25.58 12.67 -6.39
C ALA A 42 -24.83 11.42 -6.88
N ALA A 43 -25.52 10.58 -7.67
CA ALA A 43 -24.90 9.42 -8.31
C ALA A 43 -23.87 9.88 -9.34
N ILE A 44 -22.68 9.26 -9.33
CA ILE A 44 -21.63 9.55 -10.31
C ILE A 44 -21.94 8.77 -11.58
N VAL A 45 -22.01 9.48 -12.71
CA VAL A 45 -22.26 8.89 -14.01
C VAL A 45 -21.01 8.15 -14.52
N TRP A 46 -21.19 7.13 -15.38
CA TRP A 46 -20.10 6.24 -15.78
C TRP A 46 -18.92 6.96 -16.44
N TYR A 47 -19.14 8.02 -17.21
CA TYR A 47 -18.07 8.79 -17.86
C TYR A 47 -17.27 9.66 -16.88
N ASP A 48 -17.81 9.97 -15.69
CA ASP A 48 -17.10 10.64 -14.60
C ASP A 48 -16.29 9.64 -13.75
N LEU A 49 -16.38 8.33 -14.06
CA LEU A 49 -15.57 7.27 -13.48
C LEU A 49 -14.39 6.86 -14.36
N VAL A 50 -14.17 7.53 -15.51
CA VAL A 50 -12.99 7.28 -16.35
C VAL A 50 -11.73 7.72 -15.58
N PRO A 51 -10.84 6.77 -15.21
CA PRO A 51 -9.75 7.07 -14.28
C PRO A 51 -8.83 8.18 -14.80
N VAL A 52 -8.38 9.05 -13.92
CA VAL A 52 -7.51 10.21 -14.17
C VAL A 52 -8.17 11.25 -15.07
N PHE A 53 -8.70 10.84 -16.24
CA PHE A 53 -9.24 11.78 -17.24
C PHE A 53 -10.47 12.53 -16.74
N SER A 54 -11.37 11.86 -16.02
CA SER A 54 -12.56 12.52 -15.47
C SER A 54 -12.16 13.55 -14.40
N TRP A 55 -11.19 13.24 -13.56
CA TRP A 55 -10.69 14.18 -12.55
C TRP A 55 -10.08 15.42 -13.18
N LEU A 56 -9.27 15.26 -14.24
CA LEU A 56 -8.69 16.37 -14.99
C LEU A 56 -9.78 17.20 -15.71
N ALA A 57 -10.71 16.55 -16.39
CA ALA A 57 -11.79 17.22 -17.12
C ALA A 57 -12.74 18.01 -16.20
N LEU A 58 -12.95 17.51 -14.97
CA LEU A 58 -13.75 18.16 -13.94
C LEU A 58 -12.92 19.12 -13.06
N THR A 59 -11.64 19.35 -13.38
CA THR A 59 -10.73 20.20 -12.60
C THR A 59 -10.70 19.86 -11.11
N GLY A 60 -10.81 18.54 -10.80
CA GLY A 60 -10.81 18.03 -9.44
C GLY A 60 -12.06 18.36 -8.63
N CYS A 61 -13.22 18.64 -9.28
CA CYS A 61 -14.45 19.04 -8.60
C CYS A 61 -15.63 18.15 -9.00
N CYS A 62 -16.62 18.03 -8.09
CA CYS A 62 -17.86 17.33 -8.40
C CYS A 62 -18.68 18.07 -9.46
N ARG A 63 -19.19 17.35 -10.47
CA ARG A 63 -20.04 17.93 -11.54
C ARG A 63 -21.30 18.62 -11.03
N SER A 64 -21.88 18.09 -9.93
CA SER A 64 -23.20 18.56 -9.44
C SER A 64 -23.11 19.67 -8.40
N CYS A 65 -22.10 19.63 -7.49
CA CYS A 65 -22.00 20.57 -6.37
C CYS A 65 -20.67 21.33 -6.30
N ALA A 66 -19.76 21.10 -7.26
CA ALA A 66 -18.44 21.70 -7.31
C ALA A 66 -17.55 21.46 -6.07
N ALA A 67 -17.94 20.54 -5.17
CA ALA A 67 -17.09 20.16 -4.04
C ALA A 67 -15.78 19.50 -4.53
N PRO A 68 -14.62 19.77 -3.89
CA PRO A 68 -13.34 19.25 -4.32
C PRO A 68 -13.26 17.72 -4.18
N ILE A 69 -12.66 17.07 -5.19
CA ILE A 69 -12.34 15.64 -5.19
C ILE A 69 -10.87 15.48 -4.82
N SER A 70 -10.60 14.66 -3.80
CA SER A 70 -9.24 14.42 -3.30
C SER A 70 -8.28 13.99 -4.42
N PRO A 71 -7.06 14.55 -4.49
CA PRO A 71 -6.04 14.18 -5.46
C PRO A 71 -5.51 12.73 -5.27
N TRP A 72 -5.85 12.11 -4.16
CA TRP A 72 -5.54 10.70 -3.92
C TRP A 72 -6.21 9.77 -4.95
N TYR A 73 -7.38 10.15 -5.51
CA TYR A 73 -8.07 9.33 -6.51
C TYR A 73 -7.20 9.11 -7.76
N PRO A 74 -6.80 10.16 -8.51
CA PRO A 74 -5.95 9.97 -9.68
C PRO A 74 -4.54 9.45 -9.30
N ALA A 75 -4.02 9.76 -8.12
CA ALA A 75 -2.72 9.26 -7.68
C ALA A 75 -2.72 7.72 -7.53
N VAL A 76 -3.72 7.15 -6.87
CA VAL A 76 -3.88 5.70 -6.73
C VAL A 76 -4.08 5.03 -8.09
N GLU A 77 -4.87 5.62 -8.98
CA GLU A 77 -5.11 5.12 -10.33
C GLU A 77 -3.81 5.03 -11.14
N LEU A 78 -2.98 6.08 -11.09
CA LEU A 78 -1.67 6.11 -11.76
C LEU A 78 -0.68 5.11 -11.16
N ILE A 79 -0.58 5.05 -9.83
CA ILE A 79 0.30 4.09 -9.12
C ILE A 79 -0.08 2.66 -9.49
N THR A 80 -1.38 2.37 -9.54
CA THR A 80 -1.88 1.04 -9.92
C THR A 80 -1.56 0.71 -11.38
N ALA A 81 -1.70 1.67 -12.28
CA ALA A 81 -1.34 1.48 -13.69
C ALA A 81 0.15 1.20 -13.88
N LEU A 82 1.01 1.97 -13.22
CA LEU A 82 2.45 1.76 -13.26
C LEU A 82 2.84 0.41 -12.65
N GLY A 83 2.23 0.04 -11.53
CA GLY A 83 2.41 -1.27 -10.89
C GLY A 83 2.00 -2.43 -11.79
N ALA A 84 0.86 -2.32 -12.49
CA ALA A 84 0.40 -3.34 -13.43
C ALA A 84 1.35 -3.50 -14.63
N ILE A 85 1.87 -2.39 -15.17
CA ILE A 85 2.88 -2.42 -16.23
C ILE A 85 4.17 -3.09 -15.74
N ALA A 86 4.64 -2.72 -14.55
CA ALA A 86 5.85 -3.31 -13.96
C ALA A 86 5.68 -4.83 -13.73
N LEU A 87 4.52 -5.26 -13.20
CA LEU A 87 4.24 -6.67 -12.96
C LEU A 87 4.32 -7.53 -14.23
N ILE A 88 3.71 -7.11 -15.33
CA ILE A 88 3.74 -7.90 -16.57
C ILE A 88 5.13 -7.91 -17.24
N GLN A 89 5.98 -6.93 -16.96
CA GLN A 89 7.35 -6.89 -17.46
C GLN A 89 8.31 -7.73 -16.60
N THR A 90 8.00 -7.87 -15.31
CA THR A 90 8.88 -8.51 -14.33
C THR A 90 8.59 -10.00 -14.17
N TYR A 91 7.30 -10.39 -14.22
CA TYR A 91 6.88 -11.76 -13.95
C TYR A 91 6.46 -12.48 -15.22
N THR A 92 7.05 -13.67 -15.43
CA THR A 92 6.80 -14.51 -16.60
C THR A 92 5.75 -15.59 -16.35
N THR A 93 5.52 -15.96 -15.07
CA THR A 93 4.52 -16.96 -14.69
C THR A 93 3.23 -16.30 -14.22
N VAL A 94 2.10 -16.82 -14.67
CA VAL A 94 0.78 -16.28 -14.33
C VAL A 94 0.48 -16.37 -12.82
N PRO A 95 0.75 -17.49 -12.11
CA PRO A 95 0.49 -17.57 -10.67
C PRO A 95 1.27 -16.52 -9.88
N ASP A 96 2.55 -16.30 -10.16
CA ASP A 96 3.36 -15.28 -9.50
C ASP A 96 2.80 -13.86 -9.74
N ALA A 97 2.45 -13.56 -10.99
CA ALA A 97 1.88 -12.27 -11.34
C ALA A 97 0.55 -12.00 -10.60
N ILE A 98 -0.32 -13.01 -10.48
CA ILE A 98 -1.59 -12.90 -9.76
C ILE A 98 -1.36 -12.62 -8.27
N ILE A 99 -0.52 -13.41 -7.60
CA ILE A 99 -0.26 -13.24 -6.16
C ILE A 99 0.41 -11.89 -5.89
N ARG A 100 1.39 -11.51 -6.68
CA ARG A 100 2.08 -10.22 -6.55
C ARG A 100 1.15 -9.05 -6.85
N GLY A 101 0.28 -9.18 -7.85
CA GLY A 101 -0.76 -8.20 -8.16
C GLY A 101 -1.78 -8.04 -7.02
N PHE A 102 -2.18 -9.14 -6.40
CA PHE A 102 -3.03 -9.12 -5.22
C PHE A 102 -2.34 -8.43 -4.03
N LEU A 103 -1.11 -8.80 -3.70
CA LEU A 103 -0.32 -8.18 -2.63
C LEU A 103 -0.07 -6.69 -2.91
N ALA A 104 0.28 -6.33 -4.14
CA ALA A 104 0.44 -4.95 -4.58
C ALA A 104 -0.85 -4.14 -4.39
N SER A 105 -2.01 -4.73 -4.72
CA SER A 105 -3.32 -4.10 -4.51
C SER A 105 -3.58 -3.83 -3.02
N CYS A 106 -3.27 -4.77 -2.14
CA CYS A 106 -3.37 -4.59 -0.70
C CYS A 106 -2.43 -3.49 -0.19
N CYS A 107 -1.18 -3.43 -0.68
CA CYS A 107 -0.24 -2.35 -0.35
C CYS A 107 -0.76 -0.99 -0.82
N ILE A 108 -1.36 -0.89 -2.01
CA ILE A 108 -1.96 0.35 -2.53
C ILE A 108 -3.13 0.80 -1.65
N VAL A 109 -4.00 -0.12 -1.22
CA VAL A 109 -5.08 0.19 -0.28
C VAL A 109 -4.51 0.70 1.05
N THR A 110 -3.50 0.03 1.62
CA THR A 110 -2.83 0.47 2.86
C THR A 110 -2.19 1.85 2.68
N PHE A 111 -1.47 2.07 1.57
CA PHE A 111 -0.89 3.37 1.22
C PHE A 111 -1.94 4.48 1.18
N ARG A 112 -3.11 4.20 0.59
CA ARG A 112 -4.21 5.13 0.49
C ARG A 112 -4.88 5.43 1.83
N THR A 113 -5.15 4.40 2.63
CA THR A 113 -5.88 4.56 3.91
C THR A 113 -5.01 5.21 4.98
N ASP A 114 -3.75 4.82 5.08
CA ASP A 114 -2.83 5.41 6.04
C ASP A 114 -2.36 6.80 5.59
N GLY A 115 -2.10 6.99 4.29
CA GLY A 115 -1.64 8.26 3.74
C GLY A 115 -2.65 9.41 3.88
N GLU A 116 -3.95 9.15 3.76
CA GLU A 116 -4.98 10.18 3.88
C GLU A 116 -5.63 10.22 5.26
N HIS A 117 -5.85 9.07 5.90
CA HIS A 117 -6.64 8.96 7.13
C HIS A 117 -5.84 8.48 8.34
N GLN A 118 -4.58 8.04 8.15
CA GLN A 118 -3.71 7.48 9.18
C GLN A 118 -4.36 6.29 9.91
N LEU A 119 -5.05 5.46 9.14
CA LEU A 119 -5.76 4.28 9.63
C LEU A 119 -5.30 3.04 8.87
N LEU A 120 -4.87 2.05 9.62
CA LEU A 120 -4.52 0.73 9.12
C LEU A 120 -5.75 -0.18 9.17
N VAL A 121 -6.07 -0.80 8.04
CA VAL A 121 -7.25 -1.65 7.89
C VAL A 121 -6.88 -3.10 8.18
N VAL A 122 -7.28 -3.63 9.33
CA VAL A 122 -6.95 -5.00 9.78
C VAL A 122 -7.28 -6.08 8.73
N PRO A 123 -8.46 -6.12 8.07
CA PRO A 123 -8.73 -7.08 7.01
C PRO A 123 -7.72 -7.04 5.86
N VAL A 124 -7.21 -5.86 5.50
CA VAL A 124 -6.21 -5.71 4.43
C VAL A 124 -4.86 -6.27 4.88
N MET A 125 -4.44 -6.00 6.12
CA MET A 125 -3.21 -6.57 6.68
C MET A 125 -3.27 -8.10 6.72
N ARG A 126 -4.39 -8.67 7.14
CA ARG A 126 -4.61 -10.13 7.11
C ARG A 126 -4.59 -10.69 5.69
N ALA A 127 -5.14 -9.95 4.71
CA ALA A 127 -5.07 -10.34 3.30
C ALA A 127 -3.62 -10.33 2.78
N ILE A 128 -2.79 -9.38 3.20
CA ILE A 128 -1.35 -9.36 2.90
C ILE A 128 -0.66 -10.61 3.48
N ALA A 129 -0.91 -10.93 4.75
CA ALA A 129 -0.32 -12.10 5.40
C ALA A 129 -0.74 -13.41 4.71
N LEU A 130 -2.02 -13.58 4.39
CA LEU A 130 -2.55 -14.75 3.67
C LEU A 130 -1.96 -14.85 2.26
N GLY A 131 -1.89 -13.76 1.52
CA GLY A 131 -1.28 -13.73 0.19
C GLY A 131 0.21 -14.08 0.23
N GLY A 132 0.93 -13.60 1.24
CA GLY A 132 2.33 -13.97 1.50
C GLY A 132 2.50 -15.45 1.81
N LEU A 133 1.62 -16.02 2.63
CA LEU A 133 1.60 -17.46 2.94
C LEU A 133 1.37 -18.30 1.68
N ILE A 134 0.36 -17.94 0.86
CA ILE A 134 0.08 -18.60 -0.42
C ILE A 134 1.29 -18.49 -1.35
N GLY A 135 1.95 -17.33 -1.42
CA GLY A 135 3.19 -17.14 -2.18
C GLY A 135 4.34 -18.04 -1.73
N GLY A 136 4.39 -18.40 -0.44
CA GLY A 136 5.36 -19.36 0.07
C GLY A 136 5.17 -20.79 -0.46
N PHE A 137 3.93 -21.21 -0.73
CA PHE A 137 3.64 -22.51 -1.36
C PHE A 137 4.06 -22.57 -2.84
N LEU A 138 4.16 -21.42 -3.50
CA LEU A 138 4.55 -21.30 -4.92
C LEU A 138 6.04 -20.94 -5.09
N ASP A 139 6.83 -21.00 -4.02
CA ASP A 139 8.24 -20.61 -4.08
C ASP A 139 9.03 -21.60 -4.95
N PRO A 140 9.83 -21.12 -5.92
CA PRO A 140 10.63 -21.99 -6.80
C PRO A 140 11.68 -22.83 -6.07
N GLN A 141 12.09 -22.41 -4.86
CA GLN A 141 13.04 -23.15 -4.02
C GLN A 141 12.38 -24.31 -3.25
N GLY A 142 11.08 -24.47 -3.39
CA GLY A 142 10.28 -25.49 -2.74
C GLY A 142 9.47 -24.95 -1.54
N ILE A 143 8.40 -25.67 -1.23
CA ILE A 143 7.39 -25.25 -0.23
C ILE A 143 8.03 -25.01 1.15
N SER A 144 8.91 -25.91 1.61
CA SER A 144 9.53 -25.78 2.93
C SER A 144 10.41 -24.53 3.04
N ALA A 145 11.24 -24.25 2.04
CA ALA A 145 12.09 -23.08 2.00
C ALA A 145 11.26 -21.81 1.85
N GLY A 146 10.25 -21.83 0.99
CA GLY A 146 9.34 -20.70 0.80
C GLY A 146 8.60 -20.33 2.07
N LEU A 147 7.96 -21.28 2.75
CA LEU A 147 7.26 -21.03 4.01
C LEU A 147 8.21 -20.57 5.12
N PHE A 148 9.38 -21.21 5.27
CA PHE A 148 10.38 -20.84 6.26
C PHE A 148 10.79 -19.37 6.10
N ASN A 149 11.12 -18.94 4.88
CA ASN A 149 11.46 -17.54 4.59
C ASN A 149 10.33 -16.58 4.93
N ARG A 150 9.07 -16.95 4.63
CA ARG A 150 7.90 -16.11 4.95
C ARG A 150 7.72 -15.94 6.45
N PHE A 151 7.81 -17.04 7.22
CA PHE A 151 7.69 -16.97 8.68
C PHE A 151 8.86 -16.21 9.34
N ILE A 152 10.10 -16.36 8.84
CA ILE A 152 11.21 -15.54 9.31
C ILE A 152 10.95 -14.06 9.04
N GLY A 153 10.54 -13.69 7.83
CA GLY A 153 10.20 -12.32 7.50
C GLY A 153 9.12 -11.74 8.40
N ALA A 154 8.04 -12.51 8.65
CA ALA A 154 6.97 -12.10 9.56
C ALA A 154 7.47 -11.91 10.99
N THR A 155 8.29 -12.83 11.49
CA THR A 155 8.86 -12.75 12.85
C THR A 155 9.76 -11.54 13.00
N ILE A 156 10.62 -11.25 12.01
CA ILE A 156 11.47 -10.05 11.99
C ILE A 156 10.60 -8.80 11.96
N GLY A 157 9.60 -8.72 11.04
CA GLY A 157 8.75 -7.54 10.89
C GLY A 157 7.95 -7.23 12.15
N PHE A 158 7.22 -8.20 12.68
CA PHE A 158 6.42 -8.05 13.89
C PHE A 158 7.28 -7.87 15.13
N GLY A 159 8.31 -8.72 15.30
CA GLY A 159 9.15 -8.76 16.51
C GLY A 159 9.97 -7.49 16.68
N ALA A 160 10.58 -6.96 15.63
CA ALA A 160 11.40 -5.74 15.71
C ALA A 160 10.58 -4.55 16.21
N ILE A 161 9.41 -4.31 15.61
CA ILE A 161 8.56 -3.17 15.98
C ILE A 161 7.89 -3.37 17.34
N SER A 162 7.41 -4.56 17.65
CA SER A 162 6.84 -4.87 18.97
C SER A 162 7.86 -4.68 20.08
N THR A 163 9.10 -5.15 19.87
CA THR A 163 10.20 -4.98 20.84
C THR A 163 10.56 -3.51 21.00
N LEU A 164 10.68 -2.77 19.90
CA LEU A 164 10.99 -1.33 19.95
C LEU A 164 9.88 -0.55 20.67
N GLY A 165 8.62 -0.85 20.37
CA GLY A 165 7.45 -0.24 21.03
C GLY A 165 7.40 -0.54 22.52
N TYR A 166 7.66 -1.79 22.92
CA TYR A 166 7.75 -2.18 24.34
C TYR A 166 8.87 -1.43 25.06
N LEU A 167 10.08 -1.40 24.49
CA LEU A 167 11.23 -0.69 25.08
C LEU A 167 10.96 0.82 25.20
N TYR A 168 10.41 1.42 24.15
CA TYR A 168 10.04 2.84 24.18
C TYR A 168 9.03 3.14 25.28
N THR A 169 7.97 2.35 25.39
CA THR A 169 6.94 2.51 26.43
C THR A 169 7.53 2.35 27.82
N LYS A 170 8.44 1.36 28.02
CA LYS A 170 9.12 1.14 29.30
C LYS A 170 10.04 2.30 29.71
N ILE A 171 10.73 2.93 28.73
CA ILE A 171 11.67 4.03 29.00
C ILE A 171 10.95 5.38 29.15
N ARG A 172 9.96 5.64 28.30
CA ARG A 172 9.29 6.96 28.22
C ARG A 172 7.97 7.04 28.96
N GLY A 173 7.40 5.91 29.41
CA GLY A 173 6.13 5.84 30.13
C GLY A 173 4.90 6.20 29.28
N ARG A 174 5.06 6.24 27.94
CA ARG A 174 3.97 6.53 26.98
C ARG A 174 4.10 5.66 25.74
N ILE A 175 2.96 5.33 25.14
CA ILE A 175 2.91 4.55 23.89
C ILE A 175 3.48 5.42 22.77
N GLY A 176 4.50 4.92 22.07
CA GLY A 176 5.16 5.66 20.98
C GLY A 176 5.00 5.03 19.60
N ILE A 177 4.66 3.73 19.54
CA ILE A 177 4.47 2.98 18.30
C ILE A 177 3.12 2.28 18.39
N GLY A 178 2.30 2.36 17.35
CA GLY A 178 1.00 1.73 17.28
C GLY A 178 1.10 0.21 17.15
N GLU A 179 0.19 -0.53 17.77
CA GLU A 179 0.08 -1.98 17.60
C GLU A 179 -0.17 -2.36 16.12
N GLY A 180 -0.91 -1.52 15.39
CA GLY A 180 -1.17 -1.69 13.97
C GLY A 180 0.09 -1.68 13.10
N ASP A 181 1.12 -0.90 13.45
CA ASP A 181 2.39 -0.87 12.73
C ASP A 181 3.13 -2.22 12.84
N ALA A 182 3.07 -2.86 14.01
CA ALA A 182 3.68 -4.18 14.21
C ALA A 182 2.93 -5.26 13.40
N GLU A 183 1.59 -5.23 13.39
CA GLU A 183 0.78 -6.14 12.56
C GLU A 183 1.04 -5.93 11.06
N LEU A 184 1.14 -4.69 10.62
CA LEU A 184 1.45 -4.37 9.22
C LEU A 184 2.82 -4.91 8.83
N LEU A 185 3.88 -4.63 9.61
CA LEU A 185 5.24 -5.09 9.31
C LEU A 185 5.39 -6.61 9.41
N GLY A 186 4.66 -7.25 10.30
CA GLY A 186 4.55 -8.71 10.32
C GLY A 186 3.91 -9.27 9.06
N SER A 187 2.82 -8.65 8.60
CA SER A 187 2.12 -9.04 7.37
C SER A 187 2.98 -8.79 6.12
N LEU A 188 3.67 -7.65 6.05
CA LEU A 188 4.62 -7.35 4.97
C LEU A 188 5.81 -8.29 4.99
N GLY A 189 6.32 -8.65 6.17
CA GLY A 189 7.39 -9.65 6.32
C GLY A 189 6.97 -11.03 5.80
N MET A 190 5.71 -11.43 6.05
CA MET A 190 5.12 -12.65 5.47
C MET A 190 5.05 -12.56 3.95
N ALA A 191 4.73 -11.40 3.39
CA ALA A 191 4.62 -11.20 1.94
C ALA A 191 5.98 -11.13 1.22
N LEU A 192 6.97 -10.49 1.83
CA LEU A 192 8.26 -10.15 1.19
C LEU A 192 9.40 -11.10 1.59
N GLY A 193 9.29 -11.77 2.74
CA GLY A 193 10.38 -12.52 3.34
C GLY A 193 11.43 -11.62 4.02
N PRO A 194 12.54 -12.21 4.54
CA PRO A 194 13.51 -11.49 5.36
C PRO A 194 14.25 -10.37 4.60
N ALA A 195 14.66 -10.59 3.36
CA ALA A 195 15.35 -9.55 2.59
C ALA A 195 14.45 -8.35 2.29
N GLY A 196 13.20 -8.60 1.84
CA GLY A 196 12.27 -7.52 1.52
C GLY A 196 11.82 -6.72 2.75
N ILE A 197 11.65 -7.34 3.93
CA ILE A 197 11.30 -6.58 5.14
C ILE A 197 12.46 -5.70 5.62
N TRP A 198 13.71 -6.08 5.39
CA TRP A 198 14.86 -5.22 5.64
C TRP A 198 14.86 -3.96 4.78
N SER A 199 14.48 -4.06 3.49
CA SER A 199 14.32 -2.86 2.62
C SER A 199 13.26 -1.92 3.18
N VAL A 200 12.15 -2.47 3.69
CA VAL A 200 11.10 -1.65 4.33
C VAL A 200 11.66 -0.95 5.56
N PHE A 201 12.39 -1.65 6.44
CA PHE A 201 12.98 -1.05 7.64
C PHE A 201 14.02 0.04 7.35
N LEU A 202 14.77 -0.08 6.26
CA LEU A 202 15.76 0.92 5.88
C LEU A 202 15.14 2.12 5.17
N CYS A 203 14.25 1.87 4.19
CA CYS A 203 13.77 2.93 3.30
C CYS A 203 12.55 3.68 3.83
N ALA A 204 11.61 3.01 4.51
CA ALA A 204 10.40 3.68 4.97
C ALA A 204 10.67 4.79 6.01
N PRO A 205 11.54 4.60 7.03
CA PRO A 205 11.91 5.68 7.95
C PRO A 205 12.65 6.83 7.26
N LEU A 206 13.46 6.56 6.22
CA LEU A 206 14.13 7.61 5.46
C LEU A 206 13.13 8.49 4.73
N ILE A 207 12.16 7.89 4.03
CA ILE A 207 11.08 8.65 3.36
C ILE A 207 10.29 9.45 4.40
N GLY A 208 9.92 8.84 5.52
CA GLY A 208 9.24 9.52 6.61
C GLY A 208 10.02 10.71 7.15
N THR A 209 11.34 10.56 7.33
CA THR A 209 12.22 11.63 7.78
C THR A 209 12.26 12.79 6.77
N PHE A 210 12.43 12.50 5.49
CA PHE A 210 12.39 13.53 4.44
C PHE A 210 11.04 14.24 4.39
N HIS A 211 9.94 13.52 4.54
CA HIS A 211 8.61 14.12 4.58
C HIS A 211 8.43 15.05 5.80
N ILE A 212 8.90 14.62 6.98
CA ILE A 212 8.87 15.47 8.19
C ILE A 212 9.71 16.73 7.99
N ILE A 213 10.92 16.61 7.43
CA ILE A 213 11.78 17.76 7.13
C ILE A 213 11.09 18.71 6.15
N TYR A 214 10.50 18.17 5.07
CA TYR A 214 9.73 18.95 4.11
C TYR A 214 8.58 19.71 4.79
N LEU A 215 7.79 19.04 5.61
CA LEU A 215 6.70 19.67 6.36
C LEU A 215 7.22 20.73 7.36
N ALA A 216 8.38 20.52 7.99
CA ALA A 216 8.99 21.46 8.91
C ALA A 216 9.44 22.75 8.22
N ILE A 217 9.85 22.67 6.95
CA ILE A 217 10.26 23.82 6.15
C ILE A 217 9.05 24.58 5.59
N THR A 218 7.99 23.85 5.21
CA THR A 218 6.83 24.42 4.49
C THR A 218 5.64 24.78 5.39
N SER A 219 5.55 24.22 6.58
CA SER A 219 4.40 24.33 7.48
C SER A 219 4.85 24.44 8.92
N THR A 220 4.02 25.03 9.78
CA THR A 220 4.19 24.96 11.24
C THR A 220 3.86 23.55 11.72
N ILE A 221 4.88 22.71 11.95
CA ILE A 221 4.69 21.39 12.56
C ILE A 221 4.56 21.53 14.07
N SER A 222 3.53 20.90 14.62
CA SER A 222 3.45 20.58 16.04
C SER A 222 4.18 19.24 16.29
N SER A 223 4.81 19.09 17.45
CA SER A 223 5.42 17.82 17.90
C SER A 223 4.43 16.64 18.00
N THR A 224 3.15 16.91 17.80
CA THR A 224 2.05 15.94 17.81
C THR A 224 1.48 15.65 16.43
N THR A 225 2.06 16.19 15.34
CA THR A 225 1.58 15.92 13.99
C THR A 225 1.83 14.43 13.65
N PRO A 226 0.78 13.62 13.45
CA PRO A 226 0.97 12.21 13.15
C PRO A 226 1.52 12.04 11.74
N VAL A 227 2.38 11.01 11.57
CA VAL A 227 3.08 10.71 10.32
C VAL A 227 2.55 9.39 9.79
N PRO A 228 2.16 9.30 8.50
CA PRO A 228 1.61 8.07 7.93
C PRO A 228 2.71 7.02 7.67
N PHE A 229 3.23 6.41 8.76
CA PHE A 229 4.35 5.46 8.67
C PHE A 229 3.97 4.21 7.87
N GLY A 230 2.76 3.70 8.05
CA GLY A 230 2.25 2.55 7.30
C GLY A 230 2.19 2.79 5.81
N ALA A 231 1.91 4.03 5.37
CA ALA A 231 1.92 4.39 3.95
C ALA A 231 3.32 4.25 3.34
N TYR A 232 4.37 4.70 4.04
CA TYR A 232 5.74 4.53 3.53
C TYR A 232 6.16 3.06 3.50
N CYS A 233 5.79 2.29 4.52
CA CYS A 233 6.02 0.84 4.53
C CYS A 233 5.34 0.15 3.35
N ALA A 234 4.08 0.49 3.10
CA ALA A 234 3.31 -0.04 1.99
C ALA A 234 3.88 0.36 0.61
N LEU A 235 4.38 1.59 0.47
CA LEU A 235 5.03 2.07 -0.75
C LEU A 235 6.31 1.29 -1.07
N ILE A 236 7.19 1.10 -0.09
CA ILE A 236 8.42 0.30 -0.27
C ILE A 236 8.09 -1.15 -0.56
N ALA A 237 7.12 -1.73 0.14
CA ALA A 237 6.65 -3.08 -0.12
C ALA A 237 6.07 -3.23 -1.54
N LEU A 238 5.33 -2.23 -2.03
CA LEU A 238 4.84 -2.19 -3.41
C LEU A 238 5.99 -2.23 -4.41
N ILE A 239 7.03 -1.40 -4.21
CA ILE A 239 8.22 -1.38 -5.07
C ILE A 239 8.90 -2.76 -5.08
N GLU A 240 9.13 -3.37 -3.91
CA GLU A 240 9.71 -4.72 -3.81
C GLU A 240 8.89 -5.78 -4.56
N LEU A 241 7.56 -5.72 -4.43
CA LEU A 241 6.65 -6.66 -5.09
C LEU A 241 6.69 -6.52 -6.62
N VAL A 242 6.67 -5.30 -7.15
CA VAL A 242 6.62 -5.08 -8.60
C VAL A 242 7.98 -5.20 -9.29
N THR A 243 9.09 -5.05 -8.55
CA THR A 243 10.46 -5.14 -9.08
C THR A 243 11.16 -6.46 -8.76
N LYS A 244 10.45 -7.44 -8.22
CA LYS A 244 10.99 -8.76 -7.82
C LYS A 244 12.17 -8.67 -6.84
N GLY A 245 12.09 -7.74 -5.90
CA GLY A 245 13.12 -7.59 -4.86
C GLY A 245 14.36 -6.81 -5.33
N ALA A 246 14.26 -5.99 -6.37
CA ALA A 246 15.42 -5.23 -6.86
C ALA A 246 16.00 -4.29 -5.79
N LEU A 247 15.17 -3.73 -4.93
CA LEU A 247 15.62 -2.83 -3.86
C LEU A 247 16.38 -3.60 -2.78
N SER A 248 15.87 -4.76 -2.36
CA SER A 248 16.56 -5.62 -1.38
C SER A 248 17.89 -6.16 -1.91
N THR A 249 17.97 -6.55 -3.17
CA THR A 249 19.23 -7.00 -3.80
C THR A 249 20.26 -5.89 -3.93
N LEU A 250 19.82 -4.64 -4.11
CA LEU A 250 20.71 -3.47 -4.15
C LEU A 250 21.26 -3.11 -2.77
N LEU A 251 20.42 -3.22 -1.72
CA LEU A 251 20.78 -2.83 -0.36
C LEU A 251 21.57 -3.93 0.40
N ILE A 252 21.35 -5.19 0.04
CA ILE A 252 21.98 -6.36 0.67
C ILE A 252 22.58 -7.22 -0.45
N PRO A 253 23.71 -6.81 -1.04
CA PRO A 253 24.41 -7.66 -1.99
C PRO A 253 24.94 -8.90 -1.25
N LEU A 254 24.26 -10.06 -1.44
CA LEU A 254 24.68 -11.36 -0.94
C LEU A 254 25.68 -12.00 -1.90
#